data_5037e210c978027773b24db2e1dbce0e
#
_entry.id   5037e210c978027773b24db2e1dbce0e
#
_cell.length_a   1.000
_cell.length_b   1.000
_cell.length_c   1.000
_cell.angle_alpha   90.00
_cell.angle_beta   90.00
_cell.angle_gamma   90.00
#
_symmetry.space_group_name_H-M   'P 1'
#
loop_
_entity.id
_entity.type
_entity.pdbx_description
1 polymer ?
#
loop_
_entity_poly.entity_id
_entity_poly.type
_entity_poly.pdbx_seq_one_letter_code
_entity_poly.pdbx_strand_id
1 'polypeptide(L)'
;MTAEGSTVDAVCAATGTSARTVYGWRRRFKAAGLDGLRDAPRSGQPRRLKEADVKEVLRLTVECIPHEATHWSVRLMAKAARVTTWQVRQIWDAADLKPHRLKTYKISNDPQFAEKVIDVVGLYLSPPDKAMVLCVDEKTQIQALDRTQPLLPLKPGQVERRTHDYKRNGTTSLYAAFDVLTGTVMGRVTKRHRAKEFLDFLRQIDRATPQDLDLHLVLDNSSTHKTPEVGQWLEAHPRFKLHFTPTSASWLNAVERWFAQLERRALYRGVFTSVQELRDEIQRFIKVHNERSAKPLRWTKSAEAILAAVERARQTRLVEATNRTGH
;
A
#
# COMPACT_ATOMS: atom_id res chain seq x y z
N MET A 1 -4.80 22.05 58.37
CA MET A 1 -4.06 21.52 59.54
C MET A 1 -2.86 22.38 59.93
N THR A 2 -1.81 22.56 59.10
CA THR A 2 -0.67 23.43 59.49
C THR A 2 -1.01 24.91 59.52
N ALA A 3 -1.99 25.37 58.78
CA ALA A 3 -2.51 26.74 58.84
C ALA A 3 -3.36 27.02 60.08
N GLU A 4 -3.85 25.98 60.72
CA GLU A 4 -4.72 26.04 61.91
C GLU A 4 -3.91 25.83 63.23
N GLY A 5 -2.59 25.99 63.16
CA GLY A 5 -1.69 25.90 64.34
C GLY A 5 -1.32 24.48 64.81
N SER A 6 -1.63 23.44 64.02
CA SER A 6 -1.26 22.06 64.34
C SER A 6 0.27 21.88 64.33
N THR A 7 0.78 21.11 65.28
CA THR A 7 2.20 20.78 65.33
C THR A 7 2.62 19.87 64.17
N VAL A 8 3.91 19.89 63.79
CA VAL A 8 4.38 19.05 62.69
C VAL A 8 4.19 17.58 63.00
N ASP A 9 4.37 17.16 64.24
CA ASP A 9 4.18 15.77 64.69
C ASP A 9 2.72 15.32 64.56
N ALA A 10 1.77 16.20 64.88
CA ALA A 10 0.36 15.92 64.72
C ALA A 10 -0.04 15.76 63.24
N VAL A 11 0.55 16.57 62.34
CA VAL A 11 0.32 16.47 60.90
C VAL A 11 0.97 15.19 60.37
N CYS A 12 2.15 14.83 60.82
CA CYS A 12 2.82 13.56 60.42
C CYS A 12 1.96 12.36 60.83
N ALA A 13 1.46 12.35 62.04
CA ALA A 13 0.61 11.28 62.55
C ALA A 13 -0.70 11.17 61.76
N ALA A 14 -1.33 12.30 61.41
CA ALA A 14 -2.60 12.36 60.71
C ALA A 14 -2.49 11.98 59.18
N THR A 15 -1.32 12.28 58.57
CA THR A 15 -1.10 12.09 57.12
C THR A 15 -0.21 10.89 56.78
N GLY A 16 0.40 10.24 57.74
CA GLY A 16 1.34 9.16 57.51
C GLY A 16 2.67 9.59 56.81
N THR A 17 2.97 10.91 56.82
CA THR A 17 4.14 11.46 56.15
C THR A 17 5.26 11.79 57.09
N SER A 18 6.51 11.90 56.57
CA SER A 18 7.66 12.29 57.42
C SER A 18 7.67 13.80 57.67
N ALA A 19 8.28 14.21 58.82
CA ALA A 19 8.48 15.62 59.13
C ALA A 19 9.24 16.37 58.04
N ARG A 20 10.21 15.74 57.39
CA ARG A 20 10.94 16.30 56.22
C ARG A 20 9.99 16.66 55.08
N THR A 21 9.02 15.81 54.78
CA THR A 21 8.02 16.04 53.75
C THR A 21 7.09 17.21 54.11
N VAL A 22 6.64 17.27 55.39
CA VAL A 22 5.79 18.37 55.89
C VAL A 22 6.53 19.69 55.82
N TYR A 23 7.78 19.76 56.27
CA TYR A 23 8.60 20.98 56.15
C TYR A 23 8.85 21.36 54.68
N GLY A 24 9.05 20.38 53.78
CA GLY A 24 9.20 20.61 52.36
C GLY A 24 7.95 21.25 51.75
N TRP A 25 6.76 20.71 52.05
CA TRP A 25 5.49 21.26 51.62
C TRP A 25 5.21 22.66 52.15
N ARG A 26 5.46 22.90 53.42
CA ARG A 26 5.32 24.24 54.05
C ARG A 26 6.19 25.29 53.37
N ARG A 27 7.45 24.95 53.07
CA ARG A 27 8.38 25.83 52.35
C ARG A 27 7.88 26.13 50.92
N ARG A 28 7.44 25.10 50.18
CA ARG A 28 6.92 25.24 48.82
C ARG A 28 5.61 26.04 48.78
N PHE A 29 4.71 25.80 49.74
CA PHE A 29 3.49 26.55 49.88
C PHE A 29 3.75 28.02 50.26
N LYS A 30 4.66 28.31 51.17
CA LYS A 30 5.04 29.67 51.54
C LYS A 30 5.68 30.44 50.34
N ALA A 31 6.36 29.77 49.48
CA ALA A 31 7.04 30.37 48.30
C ALA A 31 6.07 30.63 47.12
N ALA A 32 5.14 29.72 46.85
CA ALA A 32 4.32 29.76 45.62
C ALA A 32 2.82 29.35 45.83
N GLY A 33 2.34 29.35 47.06
CA GLY A 33 0.94 28.99 47.36
C GLY A 33 0.57 27.58 46.93
N LEU A 34 -0.63 27.38 46.42
CA LEU A 34 -1.10 26.05 45.92
C LEU A 34 -0.29 25.54 44.75
N ASP A 35 0.19 26.40 43.90
CA ASP A 35 1.04 25.98 42.75
C ASP A 35 2.38 25.39 43.20
N GLY A 36 2.91 25.84 44.33
CA GLY A 36 4.10 25.24 44.95
C GLY A 36 3.90 23.81 45.45
N LEU A 37 2.67 23.34 45.62
CA LEU A 37 2.35 21.96 46.01
C LEU A 37 2.22 21.00 44.82
N ARG A 38 2.11 21.52 43.64
CA ARG A 38 2.09 20.66 42.43
C ARG A 38 3.41 19.95 42.26
N ASP A 39 3.37 18.71 41.79
CA ASP A 39 4.58 17.96 41.48
C ASP A 39 5.37 18.61 40.34
N ALA A 40 6.63 18.90 40.58
CA ALA A 40 7.50 19.36 39.50
C ALA A 40 7.69 18.26 38.44
N PRO A 41 7.84 18.58 37.16
CA PRO A 41 8.20 17.61 36.15
C PRO A 41 9.47 16.88 36.60
N ARG A 42 9.40 15.55 36.58
CA ARG A 42 10.59 14.76 36.89
C ARG A 42 11.58 14.89 35.75
N SER A 43 12.84 15.14 35.99
CA SER A 43 13.90 15.29 34.99
C SER A 43 14.13 14.05 34.14
N GLY A 44 13.55 12.91 34.55
CA GLY A 44 13.72 11.63 33.85
C GLY A 44 15.19 11.18 33.79
N GLN A 45 15.43 10.08 33.10
CA GLN A 45 16.81 9.63 32.85
C GLN A 45 17.42 10.52 31.75
N PRO A 46 18.64 11.02 31.88
CA PRO A 46 19.35 11.78 30.87
C PRO A 46 19.34 11.03 29.53
N ARG A 47 19.13 11.75 28.41
CA ARG A 47 19.21 11.14 27.09
C ARG A 47 20.57 10.50 26.88
N ARG A 48 20.61 9.16 26.75
CA ARG A 48 21.85 8.41 26.49
C ARG A 48 22.34 8.60 25.05
N LEU A 49 21.56 9.21 24.19
CA LEU A 49 21.85 9.41 22.78
C LEU A 49 22.51 10.78 22.60
N LYS A 50 23.76 10.78 22.20
CA LYS A 50 24.49 12.00 21.88
C LYS A 50 24.09 12.51 20.52
N GLU A 51 24.06 13.83 20.33
CA GLU A 51 23.71 14.44 19.04
C GLU A 51 24.66 14.00 17.91
N ALA A 52 25.94 13.79 18.23
CA ALA A 52 26.92 13.25 17.29
C ALA A 52 26.54 11.85 16.76
N ASP A 53 26.05 10.96 17.65
CA ASP A 53 25.62 9.62 17.25
C ASP A 53 24.40 9.67 16.33
N VAL A 54 23.47 10.60 16.59
CA VAL A 54 22.30 10.80 15.74
C VAL A 54 22.72 11.27 14.35
N LYS A 55 23.58 12.29 14.27
CA LYS A 55 24.10 12.82 13.01
C LYS A 55 24.83 11.74 12.21
N GLU A 56 25.67 10.94 12.86
CA GLU A 56 26.43 9.89 12.18
C GLU A 56 25.51 8.77 11.64
N VAL A 57 24.54 8.32 12.43
CA VAL A 57 23.54 7.32 11.95
C VAL A 57 22.77 7.85 10.74
N LEU A 58 22.33 9.11 10.77
CA LEU A 58 21.60 9.72 9.65
C LEU A 58 22.50 9.84 8.42
N ARG A 59 23.72 10.34 8.58
CA ARG A 59 24.70 10.45 7.51
C ARG A 59 24.99 9.11 6.86
N LEU A 60 25.35 8.10 7.63
CA LEU A 60 25.61 6.75 7.12
C LEU A 60 24.40 6.15 6.42
N THR A 61 23.17 6.42 6.93
CA THR A 61 21.95 5.87 6.32
C THR A 61 21.68 6.43 4.94
N VAL A 62 21.92 7.73 4.74
CA VAL A 62 21.54 8.47 3.52
C VAL A 62 22.66 8.50 2.49
N GLU A 63 23.92 8.67 2.94
CA GLU A 63 25.05 8.93 2.08
C GLU A 63 25.91 7.69 1.79
N CYS A 64 25.81 6.64 2.61
CA CYS A 64 26.68 5.49 2.50
C CYS A 64 25.93 4.18 2.26
N ILE A 65 26.54 3.28 1.51
CA ILE A 65 26.11 1.89 1.36
C ILE A 65 26.99 1.01 2.25
N PRO A 66 26.46 0.05 3.02
CA PRO A 66 27.28 -0.85 3.81
C PRO A 66 28.16 -1.74 2.94
N HIS A 67 29.39 -2.01 3.34
CA HIS A 67 30.31 -2.87 2.57
C HIS A 67 29.83 -4.32 2.44
N GLU A 68 29.08 -4.80 3.43
CA GLU A 68 28.67 -6.20 3.54
C GLU A 68 27.27 -6.46 2.92
N ALA A 69 26.54 -5.42 2.45
CA ALA A 69 25.16 -5.55 1.98
C ALA A 69 24.74 -4.41 1.05
N THR A 70 23.65 -4.58 0.35
CA THR A 70 23.09 -3.55 -0.55
C THR A 70 22.28 -2.47 0.16
N HIS A 71 21.97 -2.66 1.45
CA HIS A 71 21.18 -1.72 2.24
C HIS A 71 21.48 -1.89 3.75
N TRP A 72 21.20 -0.85 4.52
CA TRP A 72 21.38 -0.87 5.95
C TRP A 72 20.29 -1.68 6.65
N SER A 73 20.73 -2.70 7.42
CA SER A 73 19.91 -3.30 8.48
C SER A 73 20.16 -2.63 9.80
N VAL A 74 19.21 -2.75 10.74
CA VAL A 74 19.39 -2.21 12.11
C VAL A 74 20.66 -2.72 12.77
N ARG A 75 21.02 -4.00 12.56
CA ARG A 75 22.22 -4.61 13.16
C ARG A 75 23.52 -4.08 12.54
N LEU A 76 23.55 -3.96 11.20
CA LEU A 76 24.71 -3.40 10.50
C LEU A 76 24.95 -1.94 10.88
N MET A 77 23.90 -1.15 10.93
CA MET A 77 23.98 0.25 11.34
C MET A 77 24.45 0.38 12.78
N ALA A 78 23.91 -0.43 13.70
CA ALA A 78 24.33 -0.42 15.09
C ALA A 78 25.84 -0.72 15.27
N LYS A 79 26.36 -1.68 14.48
CA LYS A 79 27.79 -2.02 14.46
C LYS A 79 28.63 -0.87 13.88
N ALA A 80 28.20 -0.30 12.74
CA ALA A 80 28.95 0.76 12.06
C ALA A 80 28.99 2.07 12.86
N ALA A 81 27.89 2.51 13.40
CA ALA A 81 27.78 3.74 14.19
C ALA A 81 28.13 3.57 15.69
N ARG A 82 28.46 2.35 16.13
CA ARG A 82 28.78 2.01 17.54
C ARG A 82 27.66 2.39 18.52
N VAL A 83 26.42 2.22 18.11
CA VAL A 83 25.21 2.48 18.92
C VAL A 83 24.42 1.19 19.10
N THR A 84 23.43 1.19 19.98
CA THR A 84 22.56 0.02 20.16
C THR A 84 21.53 -0.09 19.05
N THR A 85 21.02 -1.31 18.80
CA THR A 85 19.94 -1.54 17.83
C THR A 85 18.65 -0.79 18.18
N TRP A 86 18.41 -0.56 19.46
CA TRP A 86 17.27 0.25 19.92
C TRP A 86 17.45 1.72 19.53
N GLN A 87 18.66 2.28 19.73
CA GLN A 87 18.98 3.65 19.35
C GLN A 87 18.83 3.88 17.83
N VAL A 88 19.30 2.93 17.01
CA VAL A 88 19.12 3.00 15.56
C VAL A 88 17.63 3.07 15.18
N ARG A 89 16.79 2.21 15.79
CA ARG A 89 15.34 2.25 15.54
C ARG A 89 14.73 3.59 15.93
N GLN A 90 15.08 4.11 17.11
CA GLN A 90 14.58 5.42 17.56
C GLN A 90 14.99 6.56 16.60
N ILE A 91 16.22 6.56 16.11
CA ILE A 91 16.70 7.57 15.16
C ILE A 91 15.97 7.43 13.81
N TRP A 92 15.86 6.22 13.27
CA TRP A 92 15.17 5.99 12.01
C TRP A 92 13.67 6.28 12.08
N ASP A 93 13.01 5.92 13.17
CA ASP A 93 11.59 6.22 13.38
C ASP A 93 11.35 7.72 13.51
N ALA A 94 12.20 8.44 14.25
CA ALA A 94 12.11 9.90 14.39
C ALA A 94 12.36 10.65 13.08
N ALA A 95 13.21 10.09 12.20
CA ALA A 95 13.52 10.66 10.88
C ALA A 95 12.65 10.08 9.73
N ASP A 96 11.66 9.21 10.04
CA ASP A 96 10.86 8.42 9.08
C ASP A 96 11.70 7.64 8.05
N LEU A 97 12.92 7.22 8.41
CA LEU A 97 13.80 6.45 7.55
C LEU A 97 13.49 4.95 7.65
N LYS A 98 13.35 4.30 6.50
CA LYS A 98 13.02 2.87 6.38
C LYS A 98 13.95 2.17 5.38
N PRO A 99 15.27 2.07 5.65
CA PRO A 99 16.26 1.54 4.70
C PRO A 99 15.98 0.11 4.23
N HIS A 100 15.27 -0.68 5.04
CA HIS A 100 14.85 -2.05 4.75
C HIS A 100 13.63 -2.14 3.83
N ARG A 101 13.00 -1.02 3.48
CA ARG A 101 11.82 -0.99 2.60
C ARG A 101 12.19 -0.40 1.26
N LEU A 102 12.14 -1.22 0.23
CA LEU A 102 12.25 -0.79 -1.15
C LEU A 102 10.85 -0.59 -1.72
N LYS A 103 10.58 0.59 -2.24
CA LYS A 103 9.43 0.83 -3.12
C LYS A 103 9.97 1.03 -4.53
N THR A 104 9.64 0.12 -5.41
CA THR A 104 9.92 0.29 -6.83
C THR A 104 8.93 1.30 -7.41
N TYR A 105 9.42 2.22 -8.21
CA TYR A 105 8.61 3.10 -9.03
C TYR A 105 9.24 3.22 -10.42
N LYS A 106 8.40 3.44 -11.41
CA LYS A 106 8.84 3.72 -12.78
C LYS A 106 8.20 5.04 -13.20
N ILE A 107 9.03 5.99 -13.62
CA ILE A 107 8.54 7.24 -14.21
C ILE A 107 8.12 6.93 -15.63
N SER A 108 6.89 7.28 -15.98
CA SER A 108 6.38 7.13 -17.33
C SER A 108 7.10 8.07 -18.29
N ASN A 109 7.46 7.54 -19.46
CA ASN A 109 7.99 8.30 -20.58
C ASN A 109 6.90 8.58 -21.63
N ASP A 110 5.63 8.39 -21.29
CA ASP A 110 4.50 8.65 -22.19
C ASP A 110 4.41 10.17 -22.46
N PRO A 111 4.47 10.64 -23.70
CA PRO A 111 4.37 12.07 -24.02
C PRO A 111 2.98 12.65 -23.67
N GLN A 112 1.94 11.82 -23.70
CA GLN A 112 0.55 12.18 -23.35
C GLN A 112 0.22 11.86 -21.89
N PHE A 113 1.25 11.75 -21.01
CA PHE A 113 1.04 11.33 -19.62
C PHE A 113 0.02 12.19 -18.89
N ALA A 114 0.13 13.51 -18.99
CA ALA A 114 -0.74 14.45 -18.29
C ALA A 114 -2.19 14.34 -18.77
N GLU A 115 -2.40 14.32 -20.07
CA GLU A 115 -3.72 14.22 -20.70
C GLU A 115 -4.44 12.92 -20.28
N LYS A 116 -3.75 11.80 -20.36
CA LYS A 116 -4.30 10.49 -19.96
C LYS A 116 -4.59 10.39 -18.46
N VAL A 117 -3.76 11.02 -17.60
CA VAL A 117 -4.03 11.08 -16.15
C VAL A 117 -5.29 11.92 -15.89
N ILE A 118 -5.43 13.07 -16.53
CA ILE A 118 -6.59 13.96 -16.38
C ILE A 118 -7.86 13.21 -16.83
N ASP A 119 -7.82 12.57 -17.98
CA ASP A 119 -8.94 11.81 -18.56
C ASP A 119 -9.40 10.68 -17.60
N VAL A 120 -8.49 9.78 -17.22
CA VAL A 120 -8.83 8.63 -16.35
C VAL A 120 -9.27 9.07 -14.96
N VAL A 121 -8.58 10.03 -14.35
CA VAL A 121 -8.94 10.53 -13.01
C VAL A 121 -10.27 11.29 -13.07
N GLY A 122 -10.53 12.02 -14.16
CA GLY A 122 -11.81 12.68 -14.39
C GLY A 122 -12.97 11.70 -14.35
N LEU A 123 -12.85 10.56 -15.05
CA LEU A 123 -13.85 9.48 -15.03
C LEU A 123 -14.11 8.90 -13.64
N TYR A 124 -13.07 8.84 -12.78
CA TYR A 124 -13.22 8.31 -11.42
C TYR A 124 -13.84 9.30 -10.43
N LEU A 125 -13.60 10.58 -10.62
CA LEU A 125 -14.13 11.65 -9.75
C LEU A 125 -15.51 12.13 -10.17
N SER A 126 -15.78 12.14 -11.47
CA SER A 126 -17.03 12.64 -12.07
C SER A 126 -17.39 11.80 -13.29
N PRO A 127 -17.89 10.57 -13.07
CA PRO A 127 -18.35 9.73 -14.19
C PRO A 127 -19.47 10.43 -14.96
N PRO A 128 -19.52 10.30 -16.30
CA PRO A 128 -20.58 10.89 -17.10
C PRO A 128 -21.96 10.34 -16.74
N ASP A 129 -22.99 11.17 -16.90
CA ASP A 129 -24.37 10.73 -16.76
C ASP A 129 -24.70 9.67 -17.83
N LYS A 130 -25.55 8.69 -17.49
CA LYS A 130 -25.95 7.58 -18.37
C LYS A 130 -24.77 6.78 -18.93
N ALA A 131 -23.73 6.60 -18.12
CA ALA A 131 -22.56 5.83 -18.51
C ALA A 131 -22.12 4.85 -17.39
N MET A 132 -21.44 3.78 -17.80
CA MET A 132 -20.70 2.90 -16.88
C MET A 132 -19.21 3.10 -17.12
N VAL A 133 -18.44 3.23 -16.04
CA VAL A 133 -16.98 3.28 -16.09
C VAL A 133 -16.43 1.94 -15.63
N LEU A 134 -15.80 1.22 -16.55
CA LEU A 134 -15.26 -0.11 -16.34
C LEU A 134 -13.73 -0.07 -16.43
N CYS A 135 -13.04 -0.49 -15.38
CA CYS A 135 -11.59 -0.70 -15.42
C CYS A 135 -11.31 -2.12 -15.89
N VAL A 136 -10.72 -2.26 -17.08
CA VAL A 136 -10.51 -3.53 -17.77
C VAL A 136 -9.03 -3.86 -17.86
N ASP A 137 -8.68 -5.10 -17.58
CA ASP A 137 -7.31 -5.61 -17.70
C ASP A 137 -7.28 -7.13 -17.73
N GLU A 138 -6.08 -7.71 -18.00
CA GLU A 138 -5.86 -9.14 -17.94
C GLU A 138 -4.79 -9.55 -16.93
N LYS A 139 -5.14 -10.50 -16.07
CA LYS A 139 -4.16 -11.24 -15.25
C LYS A 139 -3.76 -12.50 -16.00
N THR A 140 -2.56 -12.46 -16.59
CA THR A 140 -2.05 -13.54 -17.43
C THR A 140 -1.32 -14.61 -16.60
N GLN A 141 -1.20 -15.82 -17.15
CA GLN A 141 -0.38 -16.93 -16.63
C GLN A 141 -0.59 -17.25 -15.15
N ILE A 142 -1.83 -17.24 -14.69
CA ILE A 142 -2.19 -17.69 -13.36
C ILE A 142 -1.92 -19.20 -13.29
N GLN A 143 -1.06 -19.64 -12.36
CA GLN A 143 -0.59 -21.01 -12.31
C GLN A 143 -1.45 -21.88 -11.40
N ALA A 144 -1.81 -23.07 -11.85
CA ALA A 144 -2.37 -24.12 -11.02
C ALA A 144 -1.21 -24.83 -10.28
N LEU A 145 -0.98 -24.41 -9.04
CA LEU A 145 0.09 -24.95 -8.19
C LEU A 145 -0.47 -25.99 -7.24
N ASP A 146 0.03 -27.21 -7.36
CA ASP A 146 -0.24 -28.30 -6.45
C ASP A 146 0.96 -28.50 -5.52
N ARG A 147 0.72 -28.64 -4.23
CA ARG A 147 1.78 -28.88 -3.24
C ARG A 147 2.07 -30.36 -3.14
N THR A 148 3.35 -30.74 -3.20
CA THR A 148 3.78 -32.15 -3.17
C THR A 148 3.51 -32.83 -1.82
N GLN A 149 3.27 -32.06 -0.77
CA GLN A 149 2.97 -32.56 0.58
C GLN A 149 1.78 -31.81 1.19
N PRO A 150 0.99 -32.48 2.05
CA PRO A 150 -0.09 -31.83 2.76
C PRO A 150 0.39 -30.63 3.59
N LEU A 151 -0.47 -29.63 3.69
CA LEU A 151 -0.25 -28.49 4.55
C LEU A 151 -0.31 -28.94 6.02
N LEU A 152 0.65 -28.49 6.82
CA LEU A 152 0.54 -28.65 8.27
C LEU A 152 -0.36 -27.51 8.80
N PRO A 153 -1.53 -27.86 9.37
CA PRO A 153 -2.53 -26.88 9.75
C PRO A 153 -2.06 -25.96 10.89
N LEU A 154 -2.65 -24.80 10.96
CA LEU A 154 -2.48 -23.86 12.07
C LEU A 154 -2.90 -24.51 13.39
N LYS A 155 -2.06 -24.39 14.42
CA LYS A 155 -2.34 -24.81 15.80
C LYS A 155 -1.96 -23.70 16.77
N PRO A 156 -2.51 -23.65 17.99
CA PRO A 156 -2.08 -22.70 19.02
C PRO A 156 -0.56 -22.74 19.21
N GLY A 157 0.11 -21.61 19.11
CA GLY A 157 1.57 -21.48 19.21
C GLY A 157 2.37 -21.94 17.97
N GLN A 158 1.71 -22.40 16.91
CA GLN A 158 2.38 -22.83 15.67
C GLN A 158 1.72 -22.22 14.44
N VAL A 159 2.54 -21.60 13.60
CA VAL A 159 2.08 -21.08 12.28
C VAL A 159 1.86 -22.23 11.30
N GLU A 160 0.97 -22.00 10.34
CA GLU A 160 0.81 -22.90 9.19
C GLU A 160 2.15 -23.08 8.47
N ARG A 161 2.54 -24.32 8.19
CA ARG A 161 3.77 -24.66 7.46
C ARG A 161 3.44 -25.30 6.13
N ARG A 162 4.20 -24.92 5.11
CA ARG A 162 4.06 -25.41 3.73
C ARG A 162 5.39 -25.90 3.22
N THR A 163 5.32 -26.91 2.34
CA THR A 163 6.50 -27.28 1.55
C THR A 163 6.83 -26.18 0.53
N HIS A 164 8.11 -26.07 0.19
CA HIS A 164 8.58 -25.24 -0.91
C HIS A 164 8.32 -25.88 -2.27
N ASP A 165 8.20 -27.23 -2.31
CA ASP A 165 8.02 -27.97 -3.53
C ASP A 165 6.58 -27.89 -4.02
N TYR A 166 6.43 -27.70 -5.32
CA TYR A 166 5.14 -27.66 -5.98
C TYR A 166 5.22 -28.26 -7.39
N LYS A 167 4.11 -28.86 -7.82
CA LYS A 167 3.87 -29.29 -9.20
C LYS A 167 3.05 -28.23 -9.92
N ARG A 168 3.41 -27.92 -11.16
CA ARG A 168 2.65 -27.02 -12.02
C ARG A 168 1.72 -27.85 -12.90
N ASN A 169 0.41 -27.67 -12.76
CA ASN A 169 -0.60 -28.39 -13.53
C ASN A 169 -1.13 -27.59 -14.72
N GLY A 170 -0.46 -26.49 -15.05
CA GLY A 170 -0.78 -25.60 -16.17
C GLY A 170 -1.15 -24.21 -15.73
N THR A 171 -1.59 -23.41 -16.70
CA THR A 171 -1.89 -21.98 -16.50
C THR A 171 -3.25 -21.61 -17.10
N THR A 172 -3.81 -20.51 -16.61
CA THR A 172 -4.98 -19.85 -17.19
C THR A 172 -4.79 -18.34 -17.17
N SER A 173 -5.58 -17.59 -17.93
CA SER A 173 -5.62 -16.14 -17.92
C SER A 173 -7.04 -15.68 -17.54
N LEU A 174 -7.15 -14.51 -16.93
CA LEU A 174 -8.40 -13.90 -16.54
C LEU A 174 -8.47 -12.49 -17.11
N TYR A 175 -9.48 -12.22 -17.94
CA TYR A 175 -9.94 -10.87 -18.22
C TYR A 175 -10.92 -10.45 -17.14
N ALA A 176 -10.80 -9.23 -16.65
CA ALA A 176 -11.72 -8.68 -15.66
C ALA A 176 -12.08 -7.23 -15.99
N ALA A 177 -13.35 -6.89 -15.77
CA ALA A 177 -13.87 -5.54 -15.84
C ALA A 177 -14.45 -5.17 -14.47
N PHE A 178 -13.85 -4.22 -13.81
CA PHE A 178 -14.26 -3.70 -12.51
C PHE A 178 -15.13 -2.45 -12.73
N ASP A 179 -16.36 -2.50 -12.30
CA ASP A 179 -17.26 -1.35 -12.32
C ASP A 179 -16.92 -0.36 -11.20
N VAL A 180 -16.59 0.84 -11.56
CA VAL A 180 -16.19 1.92 -10.65
C VAL A 180 -17.31 2.31 -9.70
N LEU A 181 -18.55 2.29 -10.18
CA LEU A 181 -19.72 2.76 -9.41
C LEU A 181 -20.23 1.74 -8.40
N THR A 182 -20.28 0.46 -8.80
CA THR A 182 -20.82 -0.60 -7.94
C THR A 182 -19.72 -1.39 -7.21
N GLY A 183 -18.53 -1.42 -7.78
CA GLY A 183 -17.41 -2.27 -7.32
C GLY A 183 -17.57 -3.73 -7.71
N THR A 184 -18.55 -4.07 -8.55
CA THR A 184 -18.74 -5.43 -9.08
C THR A 184 -17.72 -5.74 -10.16
N VAL A 185 -17.49 -7.01 -10.42
CA VAL A 185 -16.52 -7.49 -11.40
C VAL A 185 -17.17 -8.46 -12.37
N MET A 186 -17.04 -8.19 -13.65
CA MET A 186 -17.29 -9.17 -14.70
C MET A 186 -15.96 -9.84 -15.03
N GLY A 187 -15.91 -11.16 -15.09
CA GLY A 187 -14.71 -11.90 -15.41
C GLY A 187 -14.91 -12.96 -16.49
N ARG A 188 -13.84 -13.22 -17.25
CA ARG A 188 -13.77 -14.30 -18.24
C ARG A 188 -12.43 -15.03 -18.13
N VAL A 189 -12.49 -16.28 -17.73
CA VAL A 189 -11.32 -17.15 -17.66
C VAL A 189 -11.05 -17.78 -19.03
N THR A 190 -9.79 -17.67 -19.50
CA THR A 190 -9.39 -18.11 -20.85
C THR A 190 -8.08 -18.90 -20.81
N LYS A 191 -7.81 -19.70 -21.84
CA LYS A 191 -6.52 -20.39 -22.00
C LYS A 191 -5.42 -19.47 -22.53
N ARG A 192 -5.78 -18.43 -23.27
CA ARG A 192 -4.88 -17.51 -23.96
C ARG A 192 -5.38 -16.08 -23.77
N HIS A 193 -4.51 -15.11 -24.02
CA HIS A 193 -4.79 -13.67 -23.87
C HIS A 193 -4.45 -12.92 -25.17
N ARG A 194 -5.12 -13.29 -26.27
CA ARG A 194 -4.96 -12.69 -27.62
C ARG A 194 -6.13 -11.74 -27.91
N ALA A 195 -6.05 -10.99 -28.99
CA ALA A 195 -7.11 -10.12 -29.47
C ALA A 195 -8.48 -10.81 -29.59
N LYS A 196 -8.51 -12.08 -30.01
CA LYS A 196 -9.75 -12.87 -30.09
C LYS A 196 -10.42 -13.02 -28.72
N GLU A 197 -9.66 -13.42 -27.72
CA GLU A 197 -10.18 -13.61 -26.36
C GLU A 197 -10.62 -12.27 -25.74
N PHE A 198 -9.92 -11.18 -26.06
CA PHE A 198 -10.31 -9.83 -25.66
C PHE A 198 -11.64 -9.41 -26.34
N LEU A 199 -11.78 -9.61 -27.65
CA LEU A 199 -13.05 -9.37 -28.35
C LEU A 199 -14.22 -10.17 -27.77
N ASP A 200 -14.00 -11.43 -27.46
CA ASP A 200 -15.01 -12.27 -26.82
C ASP A 200 -15.39 -11.72 -25.43
N PHE A 201 -14.43 -11.09 -24.73
CA PHE A 201 -14.71 -10.43 -23.46
C PHE A 201 -15.49 -9.13 -23.65
N LEU A 202 -15.15 -8.30 -24.63
CA LEU A 202 -15.94 -7.11 -24.99
C LEU A 202 -17.39 -7.46 -25.33
N ARG A 203 -17.62 -8.52 -26.13
CA ARG A 203 -18.95 -9.05 -26.43
C ARG A 203 -19.69 -9.53 -25.17
N GLN A 204 -18.99 -10.08 -24.19
CA GLN A 204 -19.58 -10.47 -22.90
C GLN A 204 -20.02 -9.23 -22.12
N ILE A 205 -19.19 -8.19 -22.05
CA ILE A 205 -19.52 -6.90 -21.42
C ILE A 205 -20.74 -6.30 -22.09
N ASP A 206 -20.77 -6.26 -23.43
CA ASP A 206 -21.88 -5.69 -24.21
C ASP A 206 -23.22 -6.33 -23.87
N ARG A 207 -23.27 -7.66 -23.78
CA ARG A 207 -24.48 -8.40 -23.42
C ARG A 207 -24.89 -8.27 -21.95
N ALA A 208 -23.93 -8.06 -21.06
CA ALA A 208 -24.15 -8.03 -19.62
C ALA A 208 -24.50 -6.63 -19.09
N THR A 209 -24.39 -5.59 -19.93
CA THR A 209 -24.60 -4.19 -19.53
C THR A 209 -25.85 -3.61 -20.19
N PRO A 210 -26.59 -2.68 -19.53
CA PRO A 210 -27.74 -1.99 -20.13
C PRO A 210 -27.39 -1.32 -21.47
N GLN A 211 -28.25 -1.47 -22.46
CA GLN A 211 -27.98 -1.03 -23.83
C GLN A 211 -28.12 0.50 -24.02
N ASP A 212 -28.77 1.16 -23.10
CA ASP A 212 -29.00 2.61 -23.06
C ASP A 212 -27.87 3.40 -22.42
N LEU A 213 -26.83 2.69 -21.92
CA LEU A 213 -25.67 3.31 -21.28
C LEU A 213 -24.43 3.31 -22.19
N ASP A 214 -23.72 4.40 -22.19
CA ASP A 214 -22.34 4.47 -22.71
C ASP A 214 -21.37 3.68 -21.80
N LEU A 215 -20.40 3.04 -22.42
CA LEU A 215 -19.39 2.25 -21.70
C LEU A 215 -18.00 2.89 -21.84
N HIS A 216 -17.51 3.49 -20.77
CA HIS A 216 -16.16 4.04 -20.69
C HIS A 216 -15.23 2.98 -20.14
N LEU A 217 -14.33 2.45 -20.95
CA LEU A 217 -13.40 1.41 -20.59
C LEU A 217 -12.01 2.00 -20.34
N VAL A 218 -11.55 1.92 -19.11
CA VAL A 218 -10.18 2.29 -18.74
C VAL A 218 -9.28 1.06 -18.90
N LEU A 219 -8.30 1.15 -19.81
CA LEU A 219 -7.44 0.05 -20.25
C LEU A 219 -5.96 0.44 -20.16
N ASP A 220 -5.09 -0.56 -20.10
CA ASP A 220 -3.67 -0.34 -20.36
C ASP A 220 -3.38 -0.15 -21.86
N ASN A 221 -2.15 0.21 -22.19
CA ASN A 221 -1.73 0.50 -23.56
C ASN A 221 -1.26 -0.76 -24.32
N SER A 222 -1.82 -1.95 -24.02
CA SER A 222 -1.46 -3.21 -24.66
C SER A 222 -1.76 -3.21 -26.16
N SER A 223 -0.88 -3.86 -26.94
CA SER A 223 -1.08 -4.03 -28.38
C SER A 223 -2.30 -4.89 -28.73
N THR A 224 -2.70 -5.79 -27.84
CA THR A 224 -3.88 -6.64 -28.02
C THR A 224 -5.19 -5.85 -28.11
N HIS A 225 -5.22 -4.66 -27.48
CA HIS A 225 -6.38 -3.77 -27.47
C HIS A 225 -6.50 -2.90 -28.73
N LYS A 226 -5.45 -2.87 -29.58
CA LYS A 226 -5.33 -1.97 -30.74
C LYS A 226 -5.25 -2.73 -32.08
N THR A 227 -5.65 -3.98 -32.10
CA THR A 227 -5.65 -4.74 -33.35
C THR A 227 -6.75 -4.27 -34.30
N PRO A 228 -6.58 -4.46 -35.62
CA PRO A 228 -7.60 -4.05 -36.60
C PRO A 228 -8.97 -4.64 -36.32
N GLU A 229 -9.03 -5.89 -35.86
CA GLU A 229 -10.29 -6.56 -35.53
C GLU A 229 -11.00 -5.92 -34.33
N VAL A 230 -10.26 -5.47 -33.35
CA VAL A 230 -10.81 -4.71 -32.21
C VAL A 230 -11.32 -3.35 -32.69
N GLY A 231 -10.55 -2.64 -33.55
CA GLY A 231 -10.97 -1.37 -34.14
C GLY A 231 -12.27 -1.48 -34.89
N GLN A 232 -12.39 -2.43 -35.83
CA GLN A 232 -13.61 -2.67 -36.58
C GLN A 232 -14.82 -3.01 -35.70
N TRP A 233 -14.59 -3.78 -34.63
CA TRP A 233 -15.67 -4.09 -33.69
C TRP A 233 -16.13 -2.84 -32.94
N LEU A 234 -15.21 -1.98 -32.49
CA LEU A 234 -15.51 -0.73 -31.77
C LEU A 234 -16.27 0.27 -32.68
N GLU A 235 -15.92 0.37 -33.97
CA GLU A 235 -16.64 1.19 -34.93
C GLU A 235 -18.11 0.78 -35.05
N ALA A 236 -18.40 -0.53 -34.97
CA ALA A 236 -19.76 -1.07 -34.96
C ALA A 236 -20.46 -0.94 -33.58
N HIS A 237 -19.75 -0.57 -32.54
CA HIS A 237 -20.28 -0.46 -31.17
C HIS A 237 -19.91 0.91 -30.54
N PRO A 238 -20.48 2.02 -31.02
CA PRO A 238 -20.08 3.39 -30.67
C PRO A 238 -20.32 3.75 -29.20
N ARG A 239 -21.10 2.93 -28.48
CA ARG A 239 -21.28 3.07 -27.02
C ARG A 239 -19.99 2.75 -26.22
N PHE A 240 -19.02 2.04 -26.81
CA PHE A 240 -17.75 1.71 -26.19
C PHE A 240 -16.74 2.83 -26.43
N LYS A 241 -16.30 3.49 -25.37
CA LYS A 241 -15.29 4.57 -25.38
C LYS A 241 -14.06 4.11 -24.62
N LEU A 242 -12.91 4.00 -25.31
CA LEU A 242 -11.68 3.52 -24.70
C LEU A 242 -10.83 4.67 -24.17
N HIS A 243 -10.37 4.53 -22.94
CA HIS A 243 -9.51 5.46 -22.22
C HIS A 243 -8.24 4.73 -21.81
N PHE A 244 -7.11 5.10 -22.41
CA PHE A 244 -5.85 4.41 -22.17
C PHE A 244 -5.07 5.03 -21.01
N THR A 245 -4.65 4.21 -20.06
CA THR A 245 -3.71 4.66 -19.03
C THR A 245 -2.35 5.00 -19.63
N PRO A 246 -1.56 5.91 -19.05
CA PRO A 246 -0.21 6.18 -19.52
C PRO A 246 0.67 4.93 -19.44
N THR A 247 1.61 4.80 -20.34
CA THR A 247 2.61 3.71 -20.33
C THR A 247 3.31 3.65 -18.97
N SER A 248 3.44 2.46 -18.39
CA SER A 248 4.01 2.22 -17.06
C SER A 248 3.25 2.87 -15.90
N ALA A 249 1.96 3.10 -16.05
CA ALA A 249 1.08 3.65 -15.03
C ALA A 249 -0.14 2.75 -14.76
N SER A 250 0.03 1.42 -14.76
CA SER A 250 -1.04 0.43 -14.47
C SER A 250 -1.73 0.67 -13.13
N TRP A 251 -1.03 1.29 -12.16
CA TRP A 251 -1.62 1.68 -10.88
C TRP A 251 -2.82 2.63 -10.99
N LEU A 252 -3.01 3.31 -12.12
CA LEU A 252 -4.21 4.09 -12.42
C LEU A 252 -5.40 3.19 -12.78
N ASN A 253 -5.17 1.97 -13.28
CA ASN A 253 -6.24 1.04 -13.58
C ASN A 253 -6.74 0.37 -12.28
N ALA A 254 -7.97 0.72 -11.85
CA ALA A 254 -8.47 0.27 -10.55
C ALA A 254 -8.67 -1.25 -10.45
N VAL A 255 -8.79 -1.99 -11.55
CA VAL A 255 -8.90 -3.45 -11.55
C VAL A 255 -7.64 -4.14 -11.03
N GLU A 256 -6.47 -3.52 -11.13
CA GLU A 256 -5.23 -4.05 -10.58
C GLU A 256 -5.29 -4.24 -9.05
N ARG A 257 -5.98 -3.32 -8.36
CA ARG A 257 -6.24 -3.48 -6.93
C ARG A 257 -7.11 -4.69 -6.63
N TRP A 258 -8.07 -4.99 -7.49
CA TRP A 258 -8.90 -6.18 -7.35
C TRP A 258 -8.11 -7.45 -7.68
N PHE A 259 -7.26 -7.46 -8.70
CA PHE A 259 -6.32 -8.57 -8.95
C PHE A 259 -5.42 -8.87 -7.77
N ALA A 260 -4.93 -7.85 -7.09
CA ALA A 260 -4.16 -8.03 -5.86
C ALA A 260 -4.99 -8.65 -4.71
N GLN A 261 -6.31 -8.42 -4.66
CA GLN A 261 -7.20 -9.08 -3.70
C GLN A 261 -7.43 -10.55 -4.07
N LEU A 262 -7.69 -10.85 -5.34
CA LEU A 262 -7.81 -12.21 -5.87
C LEU A 262 -6.54 -13.02 -5.52
N GLU A 263 -5.37 -12.47 -5.83
CA GLU A 263 -4.07 -13.09 -5.54
C GLU A 263 -3.94 -13.45 -4.07
N ARG A 264 -4.14 -12.47 -3.18
CA ARG A 264 -3.92 -12.67 -1.73
C ARG A 264 -4.96 -13.59 -1.07
N ARG A 265 -6.22 -13.55 -1.52
CA ARG A 265 -7.32 -14.21 -0.83
C ARG A 265 -7.67 -15.57 -1.39
N ALA A 266 -7.49 -15.80 -2.69
CA ALA A 266 -7.86 -17.03 -3.36
C ALA A 266 -6.65 -17.81 -3.90
N LEU A 267 -5.67 -17.13 -4.53
CA LEU A 267 -4.61 -17.81 -5.26
C LEU A 267 -3.38 -18.11 -4.40
N TYR A 268 -2.89 -17.15 -3.63
CA TYR A 268 -1.61 -17.24 -2.90
C TYR A 268 -1.54 -18.47 -1.97
N ARG A 269 -2.63 -18.82 -1.30
CA ARG A 269 -2.72 -20.00 -0.43
C ARG A 269 -3.44 -21.18 -1.06
N GLY A 270 -3.96 -21.01 -2.26
CA GLY A 270 -4.64 -22.06 -3.01
C GLY A 270 -3.72 -23.23 -3.34
N VAL A 271 -4.29 -24.43 -3.36
CA VAL A 271 -3.68 -25.64 -3.88
C VAL A 271 -4.60 -26.13 -4.99
N PHE A 272 -4.06 -26.29 -6.19
CA PHE A 272 -4.85 -26.60 -7.38
C PHE A 272 -4.25 -27.79 -8.11
N THR A 273 -4.93 -28.92 -8.06
CA THR A 273 -4.50 -30.17 -8.69
C THR A 273 -4.75 -30.17 -10.20
N SER A 274 -5.56 -29.24 -10.67
CA SER A 274 -5.87 -29.03 -12.10
C SER A 274 -6.13 -27.57 -12.44
N VAL A 275 -6.03 -27.25 -13.75
CA VAL A 275 -6.42 -25.92 -14.28
C VAL A 275 -7.93 -25.70 -14.09
N GLN A 276 -8.73 -26.75 -14.09
CA GLN A 276 -10.18 -26.63 -13.89
C GLN A 276 -10.49 -26.15 -12.47
N GLU A 277 -9.92 -26.77 -11.45
CA GLU A 277 -10.08 -26.30 -10.06
C GLU A 277 -9.67 -24.83 -9.87
N LEU A 278 -8.56 -24.42 -10.49
CA LEU A 278 -8.14 -23.03 -10.47
C LEU A 278 -9.18 -22.09 -11.09
N ARG A 279 -9.79 -22.50 -12.22
CA ARG A 279 -10.84 -21.72 -12.90
C ARG A 279 -12.10 -21.60 -12.05
N ASP A 280 -12.52 -22.72 -11.47
CA ASP A 280 -13.71 -22.79 -10.61
C ASP A 280 -13.52 -21.89 -9.39
N GLU A 281 -12.34 -21.89 -8.78
CA GLU A 281 -12.00 -21.01 -7.66
C GLU A 281 -12.02 -19.52 -8.06
N ILE A 282 -11.46 -19.17 -9.21
CA ILE A 282 -11.52 -17.79 -9.72
C ILE A 282 -12.98 -17.34 -9.92
N GLN A 283 -13.80 -18.18 -10.53
CA GLN A 283 -15.22 -17.86 -10.76
C GLN A 283 -15.99 -17.77 -9.44
N ARG A 284 -15.73 -18.67 -8.50
CA ARG A 284 -16.30 -18.64 -7.15
C ARG A 284 -15.91 -17.34 -6.44
N PHE A 285 -14.64 -16.94 -6.53
CA PHE A 285 -14.17 -15.68 -5.92
C PHE A 285 -14.89 -14.45 -6.50
N ILE A 286 -15.04 -14.38 -7.82
CA ILE A 286 -15.79 -13.28 -8.50
C ILE A 286 -17.22 -13.24 -7.97
N LYS A 287 -17.91 -14.37 -7.94
CA LYS A 287 -19.29 -14.47 -7.45
C LYS A 287 -19.41 -13.98 -6.01
N VAL A 288 -18.59 -14.50 -5.11
CA VAL A 288 -18.59 -14.12 -3.68
C VAL A 288 -18.22 -12.65 -3.51
N HIS A 289 -17.28 -12.14 -4.31
CA HIS A 289 -16.93 -10.72 -4.29
C HIS A 289 -18.13 -9.84 -4.63
N ASN A 290 -18.81 -10.16 -5.72
CA ASN A 290 -19.97 -9.39 -6.19
C ASN A 290 -21.15 -9.43 -5.21
N GLU A 291 -21.39 -10.57 -4.57
CA GLU A 291 -22.48 -10.74 -3.61
C GLU A 291 -22.20 -10.09 -2.23
N ARG A 292 -20.96 -10.10 -1.77
CA ARG A 292 -20.65 -9.79 -0.37
C ARG A 292 -19.65 -8.66 -0.15
N SER A 293 -18.79 -8.36 -1.12
CA SER A 293 -17.63 -7.52 -0.91
C SER A 293 -17.51 -6.36 -1.91
N ALA A 294 -18.37 -6.31 -2.91
CA ALA A 294 -18.38 -5.23 -3.90
C ALA A 294 -18.65 -3.89 -3.21
N LYS A 295 -17.83 -2.90 -3.51
CA LYS A 295 -17.94 -1.53 -3.00
C LYS A 295 -17.48 -0.56 -4.06
N PRO A 296 -18.15 0.58 -4.22
CA PRO A 296 -17.74 1.64 -5.12
C PRO A 296 -16.26 2.01 -4.96
N LEU A 297 -15.62 2.35 -6.06
CA LEU A 297 -14.27 2.89 -6.02
C LEU A 297 -14.29 4.25 -5.34
N ARG A 298 -13.49 4.42 -4.29
CA ARG A 298 -13.22 5.73 -3.68
C ARG A 298 -11.86 6.20 -4.16
N TRP A 299 -11.85 7.02 -5.19
CA TRP A 299 -10.64 7.69 -5.64
C TRP A 299 -10.50 9.01 -4.90
N THR A 300 -9.31 9.29 -4.35
CA THR A 300 -9.09 10.44 -3.44
C THR A 300 -8.04 11.43 -3.93
N LYS A 301 -7.27 11.07 -4.94
CA LYS A 301 -6.21 11.95 -5.47
C LYS A 301 -6.67 12.66 -6.72
N SER A 302 -6.55 13.98 -6.75
CA SER A 302 -6.78 14.73 -8.00
C SER A 302 -5.66 14.50 -9.03
N ALA A 303 -5.95 14.79 -10.29
CA ALA A 303 -4.97 14.70 -11.37
C ALA A 303 -3.76 15.63 -11.11
N GLU A 304 -4.01 16.85 -10.63
CA GLU A 304 -2.97 17.84 -10.30
C GLU A 304 -2.01 17.32 -9.22
N ALA A 305 -2.55 16.70 -8.17
CA ALA A 305 -1.74 16.11 -7.09
C ALA A 305 -0.84 14.97 -7.60
N ILE A 306 -1.34 14.18 -8.55
CA ILE A 306 -0.58 13.10 -9.19
C ILE A 306 0.52 13.68 -10.07
N LEU A 307 0.19 14.66 -10.94
CA LEU A 307 1.13 15.31 -11.83
C LEU A 307 2.26 16.01 -11.05
N ALA A 308 1.90 16.73 -9.98
CA ALA A 308 2.88 17.38 -9.11
C ALA A 308 3.81 16.37 -8.42
N ALA A 309 3.30 15.19 -8.02
CA ALA A 309 4.13 14.15 -7.43
C ALA A 309 5.11 13.52 -8.43
N VAL A 310 4.68 13.31 -9.67
CA VAL A 310 5.53 12.78 -10.75
C VAL A 310 6.60 13.79 -11.14
N GLU A 311 6.26 15.10 -11.19
CA GLU A 311 7.22 16.13 -11.50
C GLU A 311 8.31 16.25 -10.43
N ARG A 312 7.95 16.23 -9.14
CA ARG A 312 8.94 16.15 -8.04
C ARG A 312 9.88 14.95 -8.19
N ALA A 313 9.34 13.76 -8.55
CA ALA A 313 10.16 12.57 -8.76
C ALA A 313 11.10 12.70 -9.96
N ARG A 314 10.69 13.39 -11.05
CA ARG A 314 11.54 13.70 -12.21
C ARG A 314 12.69 14.62 -11.81
N GLN A 315 12.39 15.70 -11.08
CA GLN A 315 13.40 16.67 -10.61
C GLN A 315 14.43 16.01 -9.70
N THR A 316 14.00 15.19 -8.73
CA THR A 316 14.93 14.44 -7.87
C THR A 316 15.88 13.56 -8.68
N ARG A 317 15.37 12.86 -9.71
CA ARG A 317 16.19 12.01 -10.57
C ARG A 317 17.21 12.81 -11.39
N LEU A 318 16.85 13.99 -11.85
CA LEU A 318 17.78 14.87 -12.59
C LEU A 318 18.93 15.36 -11.70
N VAL A 319 18.63 15.78 -10.48
CA VAL A 319 19.65 16.19 -9.49
C VAL A 319 20.59 15.03 -9.15
N GLU A 320 20.08 13.81 -8.94
CA GLU A 320 20.93 12.64 -8.69
C GLU A 320 21.80 12.25 -9.90
N ALA A 321 21.30 12.40 -11.13
CA ALA A 321 22.06 12.13 -12.35
C ALA A 321 23.21 13.13 -12.50
N THR A 322 22.95 14.41 -12.24
CA THR A 322 23.97 15.50 -12.31
C THR A 322 25.06 15.30 -11.26
N ASN A 323 24.70 14.87 -10.05
CA ASN A 323 25.66 14.59 -8.99
C ASN A 323 26.54 13.36 -9.26
N ARG A 324 26.09 12.40 -10.08
CA ARG A 324 26.87 11.19 -10.48
C ARG A 324 27.83 11.44 -11.63
N THR A 325 27.56 12.45 -12.48
CA THR A 325 28.43 12.79 -13.62
C THR A 325 29.47 13.87 -13.28
N GLY A 326 29.43 14.42 -12.07
CA GLY A 326 30.36 15.45 -11.57
C GLY A 326 31.55 14.88 -10.74
N HIS A 327 31.85 13.58 -10.84
CA HIS A 327 33.04 12.94 -10.24
C HIS A 327 33.90 12.27 -11.29
#